data_5949addaa26ef6f3b72dc3adb5c893bc
#
_entry.id   5949addaa26ef6f3b72dc3adb5c893bc
#
_cell.length_a   1.000
_cell.length_b   1.000
_cell.length_c   1.000
_cell.angle_alpha   90.00
_cell.angle_beta   90.00
_cell.angle_gamma   90.00
#
_symmetry.space_group_name_H-M   'P 1'
#
loop_
_entity.id
_entity.type
_entity.pdbx_description
1 polymer ?
#
loop_
_entity_poly.entity_id
_entity_poly.type
_entity_poly.pdbx_seq_one_letter_code
_entity_poly.pdbx_strand_id
1 'polypeptide(L)'
;MKFALSWLLFIAESTGALIILWNGVPIHQRLLMGHSAQQADPRVFVLGAVAVILIQSAYWIRLRCFPPLRFKRRLVLGHAIQFLGRLSFVFIGGMFSVVFFTRFEDLEFSIWKVLFLLVLLFSLFCYTLDLDRLAKAFSEAVAKPAQGALRS
;
A
#
# COMPACT_ATOMS: atom_id res chain seq x y z
N MET A 1 -15.60 19.98 4.45
CA MET A 1 -15.47 18.82 5.34
C MET A 1 -15.06 17.53 4.62
N LYS A 2 -15.78 17.06 3.59
CA LYS A 2 -15.47 15.77 2.92
C LYS A 2 -14.04 15.67 2.35
N PHE A 3 -13.52 16.76 1.78
CA PHE A 3 -12.16 16.80 1.21
C PHE A 3 -11.07 16.62 2.28
N ALA A 4 -11.16 17.34 3.39
CA ALA A 4 -10.20 17.22 4.49
C ALA A 4 -10.20 15.81 5.11
N LEU A 5 -11.38 15.19 5.26
CA LEU A 5 -11.50 13.84 5.78
C LEU A 5 -10.89 12.80 4.84
N SER A 6 -11.05 12.96 3.51
CA SER A 6 -10.42 12.08 2.53
C SER A 6 -8.88 12.13 2.59
N TRP A 7 -8.30 13.34 2.82
CA TRP A 7 -6.88 13.48 3.01
C TRP A 7 -6.38 12.87 4.31
N LEU A 8 -7.15 13.04 5.39
CA LEU A 8 -6.81 12.45 6.69
C LEU A 8 -6.78 10.92 6.61
N LEU A 9 -7.74 10.31 5.92
CA LEU A 9 -7.76 8.87 5.67
C LEU A 9 -6.57 8.43 4.82
N PHE A 10 -6.18 9.20 3.79
CA PHE A 10 -5.00 8.90 2.99
C PHE A 10 -3.70 8.98 3.80
N ILE A 11 -3.59 9.96 4.70
CA ILE A 11 -2.45 10.06 5.62
C ILE A 11 -2.42 8.86 6.57
N ALA A 12 -3.57 8.45 7.12
CA ALA A 12 -3.66 7.28 7.98
C ALA A 12 -3.22 5.99 7.25
N GLU A 13 -3.67 5.80 6.01
CA GLU A 13 -3.30 4.68 5.15
C GLU A 13 -1.79 4.69 4.83
N SER A 14 -1.25 5.85 4.47
CA SER A 14 0.20 6.03 4.22
C SER A 14 1.04 5.78 5.48
N THR A 15 0.54 6.20 6.65
CA THR A 15 1.19 5.92 7.93
C THR A 15 1.22 4.42 8.21
N GLY A 16 0.11 3.71 7.96
CA GLY A 16 0.07 2.25 8.09
C GLY A 16 1.08 1.56 7.17
N ALA A 17 1.15 1.96 5.89
CA ALA A 17 2.13 1.44 4.94
C ALA A 17 3.58 1.72 5.40
N LEU A 18 3.86 2.91 5.92
CA LEU A 18 5.18 3.27 6.45
C LEU A 18 5.56 2.44 7.69
N ILE A 19 4.62 2.17 8.59
CA ILE A 19 4.84 1.29 9.75
C ILE A 19 5.24 -0.12 9.29
N ILE A 20 4.55 -0.67 8.28
CA ILE A 20 4.88 -1.99 7.73
C ILE A 20 6.28 -2.01 7.14
N LEU A 21 6.63 -1.00 6.32
CA LEU A 21 7.94 -0.91 5.70
C LEU A 21 9.05 -0.72 6.74
N TRP A 22 8.86 0.18 7.70
CA TRP A 22 9.84 0.46 8.75
C TRP A 22 10.17 -0.77 9.59
N ASN A 23 9.16 -1.58 9.94
CA ASN A 23 9.34 -2.80 10.71
C ASN A 23 9.77 -4.00 9.84
N GLY A 24 9.36 -4.02 8.57
CA GLY A 24 9.67 -5.10 7.64
C GLY A 24 11.12 -5.11 7.17
N VAL A 25 11.71 -3.94 6.89
CA VAL A 25 13.08 -3.82 6.38
C VAL A 25 14.13 -4.45 7.31
N PRO A 26 14.15 -4.19 8.64
CA PRO A 26 15.11 -4.84 9.53
C PRO A 26 14.94 -6.36 9.62
N ILE A 27 13.71 -6.84 9.58
CA ILE A 27 13.42 -8.29 9.58
C ILE A 27 14.01 -8.93 8.31
N HIS A 28 13.74 -8.31 7.17
CA HIS A 28 14.25 -8.77 5.89
C HIS A 28 15.79 -8.80 5.84
N GLN A 29 16.45 -7.76 6.34
CA GLN A 29 17.91 -7.72 6.44
C GLN A 29 18.46 -8.86 7.32
N ARG A 30 17.85 -9.12 8.48
CA ARG A 30 18.25 -10.24 9.36
C ARG A 30 18.09 -11.58 8.67
N LEU A 31 17.00 -11.79 7.95
CA LEU A 31 16.76 -13.02 7.18
C LEU A 31 17.81 -13.23 6.09
N LEU A 32 18.18 -12.18 5.36
CA LEU A 32 19.24 -12.23 4.36
C LEU A 32 20.63 -12.55 4.98
N MET A 33 20.89 -12.10 6.21
CA MET A 33 22.13 -12.38 6.93
C MET A 33 22.16 -13.78 7.58
N GLY A 34 21.15 -14.61 7.35
CA GLY A 34 21.12 -15.98 7.88
C GLY A 34 20.63 -16.12 9.33
N HIS A 35 20.12 -15.05 9.96
CA HIS A 35 19.59 -15.12 11.30
C HIS A 35 18.17 -15.72 11.27
N SER A 36 17.87 -16.61 12.24
CA SER A 36 16.55 -17.24 12.33
C SER A 36 15.45 -16.21 12.63
N ALA A 37 14.30 -16.38 11.99
CA ALA A 37 13.11 -15.53 12.22
C ALA A 37 12.44 -15.78 13.59
N GLN A 38 12.89 -16.79 14.34
CA GLN A 38 12.31 -17.17 15.63
C GLN A 38 12.39 -16.12 16.74
N GLN A 39 13.21 -15.08 16.56
CA GLN A 39 13.37 -13.99 17.52
C GLN A 39 12.66 -12.70 17.11
N ALA A 40 11.62 -12.78 16.28
CA ALA A 40 10.82 -11.60 15.97
C ALA A 40 10.10 -11.12 17.23
N ASP A 41 10.38 -9.88 17.65
CA ASP A 41 9.74 -9.23 18.80
C ASP A 41 8.21 -9.29 18.60
N PRO A 42 7.43 -9.76 19.60
CA PRO A 42 5.95 -9.75 19.54
C PRO A 42 5.37 -8.38 19.18
N ARG A 43 6.07 -7.29 19.51
CA ARG A 43 5.67 -5.92 19.15
C ARG A 43 5.53 -5.71 17.64
N VAL A 44 6.34 -6.40 16.83
CA VAL A 44 6.27 -6.30 15.36
C VAL A 44 4.94 -6.83 14.84
N PHE A 45 4.44 -7.93 15.40
CA PHE A 45 3.13 -8.48 15.03
C PHE A 45 1.99 -7.52 15.43
N VAL A 46 2.07 -6.92 16.62
CA VAL A 46 1.07 -5.94 17.08
C VAL A 46 1.09 -4.70 16.19
N LEU A 47 2.25 -4.15 15.89
CA LEU A 47 2.39 -2.99 15.01
C LEU A 47 1.92 -3.32 13.57
N GLY A 48 2.23 -4.51 13.07
CA GLY A 48 1.72 -5.00 11.79
C GLY A 48 0.20 -5.10 11.77
N ALA A 49 -0.42 -5.64 12.81
CA ALA A 49 -1.87 -5.73 12.93
C ALA A 49 -2.53 -4.33 12.98
N VAL A 50 -1.97 -3.41 13.75
CA VAL A 50 -2.45 -2.01 13.81
C VAL A 50 -2.35 -1.36 12.44
N ALA A 51 -1.23 -1.54 11.74
CA ALA A 51 -1.02 -0.99 10.39
C ALA A 51 -2.02 -1.57 9.38
N VAL A 52 -2.29 -2.88 9.43
CA VAL A 52 -3.32 -3.54 8.61
C VAL A 52 -4.70 -2.93 8.86
N ILE A 53 -5.08 -2.75 10.13
CA ILE A 53 -6.38 -2.16 10.49
C ILE A 53 -6.48 -0.73 9.97
N LEU A 54 -5.41 0.07 10.11
CA LEU A 54 -5.38 1.45 9.60
C LEU A 54 -5.56 1.49 8.08
N ILE A 55 -4.79 0.70 7.33
CA ILE A 55 -4.86 0.66 5.86
C ILE A 55 -6.24 0.18 5.41
N GLN A 56 -6.70 -0.94 5.92
CA GLN A 56 -7.97 -1.53 5.50
C GLN A 56 -9.16 -0.62 5.83
N SER A 57 -9.21 -0.07 7.04
CA SER A 57 -10.28 0.84 7.45
C SER A 57 -10.30 2.09 6.57
N ALA A 58 -9.14 2.74 6.38
CA ALA A 58 -9.03 3.94 5.57
C ALA A 58 -9.41 3.67 4.10
N TYR A 59 -8.91 2.59 3.51
CA TYR A 59 -9.20 2.18 2.14
C TYR A 59 -10.70 1.95 1.91
N TRP A 60 -11.36 1.13 2.76
CA TRP A 60 -12.77 0.82 2.58
C TRP A 60 -13.69 2.01 2.85
N ILE A 61 -13.36 2.87 3.84
CA ILE A 61 -14.11 4.10 4.10
C ILE A 61 -13.97 5.04 2.88
N ARG A 62 -12.78 5.22 2.33
CA ARG A 62 -12.58 6.06 1.15
C ARG A 62 -13.31 5.51 -0.06
N LEU A 63 -13.25 4.21 -0.27
CA LEU A 63 -13.91 3.56 -1.40
C LEU A 63 -15.44 3.74 -1.38
N ARG A 64 -16.06 3.65 -0.19
CA ARG A 64 -17.53 3.70 -0.04
C ARG A 64 -18.07 5.11 0.14
N CYS A 65 -17.35 5.96 0.85
CA CYS A 65 -17.88 7.24 1.31
C CYS A 65 -17.48 8.45 0.46
N PHE A 66 -16.40 8.29 -0.36
CA PHE A 66 -15.86 9.42 -1.09
C PHE A 66 -15.86 9.17 -2.60
N PRO A 67 -16.42 10.13 -3.40
CA PRO A 67 -16.26 10.09 -4.84
C PRO A 67 -14.80 10.29 -5.25
N PRO A 68 -14.41 9.86 -6.46
CA PRO A 68 -13.05 10.07 -6.95
C PRO A 68 -12.68 11.55 -6.90
N LEU A 69 -11.55 11.84 -6.27
CA LEU A 69 -11.04 13.20 -6.13
C LEU A 69 -10.72 13.78 -7.51
N ARG A 70 -11.22 14.97 -7.80
CA ARG A 70 -10.88 15.73 -9.01
C ARG A 70 -9.85 16.78 -8.66
N PHE A 71 -8.66 16.70 -9.25
CA PHE A 71 -7.59 17.66 -9.04
C PHE A 71 -7.33 18.50 -10.27
N LYS A 72 -6.73 19.71 -10.08
CA LYS A 72 -6.14 20.46 -11.17
C LYS A 72 -5.00 19.63 -11.79
N ARG A 73 -4.96 19.53 -13.11
CA ARG A 73 -3.97 18.76 -13.86
C ARG A 73 -2.54 19.06 -13.41
N ARG A 74 -1.87 18.05 -12.89
CA ARG A 74 -0.43 18.05 -12.63
C ARG A 74 0.14 16.73 -13.13
N LEU A 75 0.41 16.66 -14.41
CA LEU A 75 0.82 15.45 -15.13
C LEU A 75 2.06 14.81 -14.49
N VAL A 76 3.06 15.64 -14.17
CA VAL A 76 4.29 15.18 -13.52
C VAL A 76 4.01 14.53 -12.16
N LEU A 77 3.15 15.15 -11.36
CA LEU A 77 2.77 14.61 -10.05
C LEU A 77 2.01 13.28 -10.18
N GLY A 78 1.10 13.18 -11.15
CA GLY A 78 0.39 11.94 -11.46
C GLY A 78 1.35 10.80 -11.81
N HIS A 79 2.30 11.05 -12.72
CA HIS A 79 3.33 10.06 -13.08
C HIS A 79 4.26 9.70 -11.92
N ALA A 80 4.67 10.67 -11.10
CA ALA A 80 5.49 10.41 -9.92
C ALA A 80 4.78 9.52 -8.90
N ILE A 81 3.51 9.77 -8.61
CA ILE A 81 2.69 8.94 -7.70
C ILE A 81 2.50 7.54 -8.27
N GLN A 82 2.22 7.43 -9.57
CA GLN A 82 2.08 6.14 -10.25
C GLN A 82 3.38 5.33 -10.21
N PHE A 83 4.51 5.98 -10.48
CA PHE A 83 5.83 5.36 -10.37
C PHE A 83 6.09 4.86 -8.95
N LEU A 84 5.83 5.68 -7.94
CA LEU A 84 6.00 5.32 -6.53
C LEU A 84 5.12 4.12 -6.15
N GLY A 85 3.87 4.09 -6.58
CA GLY A 85 2.96 2.97 -6.35
C GLY A 85 3.48 1.66 -6.96
N ARG A 86 3.95 1.70 -8.21
CA ARG A 86 4.52 0.53 -8.89
C ARG A 86 5.82 0.07 -8.25
N LEU A 87 6.69 1.01 -7.90
CA LEU A 87 7.96 0.71 -7.22
C LEU A 87 7.69 0.04 -5.85
N SER A 88 6.76 0.57 -5.08
CA SER A 88 6.37 -0.01 -3.80
C SER A 88 5.83 -1.44 -3.97
N PHE A 89 5.00 -1.68 -4.98
CA PHE A 89 4.45 -3.01 -5.26
C PHE A 89 5.56 -4.02 -5.61
N VAL A 90 6.49 -3.64 -6.48
CA VAL A 90 7.63 -4.50 -6.88
C VAL A 90 8.53 -4.78 -5.67
N PHE A 91 8.82 -3.77 -4.85
CA PHE A 91 9.66 -3.91 -3.67
C PHE A 91 9.02 -4.85 -2.63
N ILE A 92 7.73 -4.67 -2.37
CA ILE A 92 6.97 -5.51 -1.43
C ILE A 92 6.89 -6.96 -1.94
N GLY A 93 6.60 -7.15 -3.23
CA GLY A 93 6.57 -8.46 -3.86
C GLY A 93 7.93 -9.16 -3.82
N GLY A 94 9.02 -8.42 -4.05
CA GLY A 94 10.39 -8.91 -3.94
C GLY A 94 10.73 -9.34 -2.51
N MET A 95 10.41 -8.51 -1.52
CA MET A 95 10.61 -8.85 -0.10
C MET A 95 9.84 -10.12 0.30
N PHE A 96 8.58 -10.21 -0.11
CA PHE A 96 7.76 -11.40 0.14
C PHE A 96 8.36 -12.64 -0.51
N SER A 97 8.76 -12.53 -1.77
CA SER A 97 9.35 -13.62 -2.54
C SER A 97 10.61 -14.18 -1.87
N VAL A 98 11.52 -13.30 -1.44
CA VAL A 98 12.73 -13.71 -0.74
C VAL A 98 12.40 -14.47 0.55
N VAL A 99 11.51 -13.92 1.39
CA VAL A 99 11.10 -14.60 2.64
C VAL A 99 10.48 -15.97 2.36
N PHE A 100 9.60 -16.04 1.37
CA PHE A 100 8.89 -17.27 1.05
C PHE A 100 9.79 -18.35 0.47
N PHE A 101 10.67 -18.00 -0.47
CA PHE A 101 11.49 -19.00 -1.18
C PHE A 101 12.78 -19.37 -0.47
N THR A 102 13.38 -18.45 0.31
CA THR A 102 14.67 -18.75 0.97
C THR A 102 14.51 -19.40 2.35
N ARG A 103 13.36 -19.22 2.99
CA ARG A 103 13.13 -19.64 4.38
C ARG A 103 11.86 -20.46 4.56
N PHE A 104 11.41 -21.11 3.49
CA PHE A 104 10.22 -21.95 3.54
C PHE A 104 10.35 -23.08 4.59
N GLU A 105 11.53 -23.65 4.75
CA GLU A 105 11.80 -24.72 5.71
C GLU A 105 11.96 -24.24 7.15
N ASP A 106 12.46 -23.03 7.36
CA ASP A 106 12.64 -22.41 8.69
C ASP A 106 11.36 -21.77 9.25
N LEU A 107 10.40 -21.49 8.40
CA LEU A 107 9.06 -21.12 8.81
C LEU A 107 8.41 -22.39 9.38
N GLU A 108 8.58 -22.65 10.69
CA GLU A 108 7.64 -23.54 11.37
C GLU A 108 6.23 -23.16 10.95
N PHE A 109 5.60 -24.01 10.11
CA PHE A 109 4.36 -23.71 9.39
C PHE A 109 3.21 -23.51 10.36
N SER A 110 3.20 -22.36 11.05
CA SER A 110 1.99 -21.88 11.68
C SER A 110 1.14 -21.24 10.58
N ILE A 111 0.04 -21.87 10.24
CA ILE A 111 -0.95 -21.35 9.28
C ILE A 111 -1.33 -19.89 9.59
N TRP A 112 -1.29 -19.51 10.86
CA TRP A 112 -1.56 -18.15 11.33
C TRP A 112 -0.51 -17.13 10.88
N LYS A 113 0.77 -17.53 10.85
CA LYS A 113 1.86 -16.64 10.36
C LYS A 113 1.71 -16.39 8.86
N VAL A 114 1.39 -17.43 8.09
CA VAL A 114 1.15 -17.33 6.64
C VAL A 114 -0.08 -16.46 6.36
N LEU A 115 -1.18 -16.71 7.08
CA LEU A 115 -2.40 -15.92 6.94
C LEU A 115 -2.16 -14.44 7.26
N PHE A 116 -1.45 -14.15 8.35
CA PHE A 116 -1.09 -12.79 8.72
C PHE A 116 -0.26 -12.10 7.63
N LEU A 117 0.73 -12.80 7.08
CA LEU A 117 1.58 -12.30 6.00
C LEU A 117 0.76 -12.01 4.73
N LEU A 118 -0.19 -12.89 4.37
CA LEU A 118 -1.09 -12.66 3.24
C LEU A 118 -2.01 -11.46 3.45
N VAL A 119 -2.55 -11.29 4.66
CA VAL A 119 -3.39 -10.12 5.01
C VAL A 119 -2.58 -8.83 4.95
N LEU A 120 -1.34 -8.86 5.40
CA LEU A 120 -0.41 -7.72 5.33
C LEU A 120 -0.08 -7.36 3.88
N LEU A 121 0.22 -8.38 3.04
CA LEU A 121 0.47 -8.18 1.61
C LEU A 121 -0.77 -7.62 0.90
N PHE A 122 -1.95 -8.15 1.20
CA PHE A 122 -3.21 -7.66 0.66
C PHE A 122 -3.48 -6.20 1.06
N SER A 123 -3.14 -5.81 2.30
CA SER A 123 -3.30 -4.42 2.75
C SER A 123 -2.38 -3.47 2.01
N LEU A 124 -1.13 -3.86 1.78
CA LEU A 124 -0.20 -3.08 0.96
C LEU A 124 -0.63 -3.01 -0.51
N PHE A 125 -1.22 -4.07 -1.04
CA PHE A 125 -1.84 -4.05 -2.37
C PHE A 125 -2.99 -3.06 -2.45
N CYS A 126 -3.89 -3.01 -1.46
CA CYS A 126 -4.95 -2.01 -1.40
C CYS A 126 -4.39 -0.58 -1.39
N TYR A 127 -3.32 -0.33 -0.65
CA TYR A 127 -2.62 0.96 -0.66
C TYR A 127 -2.07 1.33 -2.05
N THR A 128 -1.46 0.38 -2.78
CA THR A 128 -0.97 0.66 -4.14
C THR A 128 -2.10 0.96 -5.12
N LEU A 129 -3.26 0.31 -4.97
CA LEU A 129 -4.46 0.63 -5.77
C LEU A 129 -4.98 2.03 -5.50
N ASP A 130 -4.89 2.49 -4.26
CA ASP A 130 -5.33 3.84 -3.90
C ASP A 130 -4.37 4.91 -4.43
N LEU A 131 -3.06 4.64 -4.42
CA LEU A 131 -2.06 5.47 -5.10
C LEU A 131 -2.32 5.55 -6.62
N ASP A 132 -2.68 4.44 -7.28
CA ASP A 132 -3.00 4.43 -8.71
C ASP A 132 -4.26 5.26 -9.02
N ARG A 133 -5.29 5.17 -8.16
CA ARG A 133 -6.50 6.02 -8.27
C ARG A 133 -6.17 7.50 -8.11
N LEU A 134 -5.30 7.83 -7.15
CA LEU A 134 -4.85 9.20 -6.93
C LEU A 134 -4.06 9.72 -8.15
N ALA A 135 -3.17 8.91 -8.70
CA ALA A 135 -2.40 9.23 -9.89
C ALA A 135 -3.31 9.50 -11.10
N LYS A 136 -4.32 8.65 -11.33
CA LYS A 136 -5.32 8.82 -12.38
C LYS A 136 -6.12 10.12 -12.19
N ALA A 137 -6.53 10.44 -10.96
CA ALA A 137 -7.25 11.68 -10.66
C ALA A 137 -6.44 12.94 -11.02
N PHE A 138 -5.09 12.88 -10.96
CA PHE A 138 -4.21 13.96 -11.42
C PHE A 138 -4.00 13.97 -12.94
N SER A 139 -4.08 12.82 -13.62
CA SER A 139 -3.83 12.70 -15.06
C SER A 139 -5.08 12.88 -15.92
N GLU A 140 -6.25 12.38 -15.48
CA GLU A 140 -7.48 12.34 -16.27
C GLU A 140 -8.29 13.64 -16.28
N ALA A 141 -7.91 14.67 -15.54
CA ALA A 141 -8.57 15.98 -15.53
C ALA A 141 -8.63 16.67 -16.93
N VAL A 142 -8.19 15.98 -17.99
CA VAL A 142 -7.94 16.54 -19.34
C VAL A 142 -8.87 16.03 -20.42
N ALA A 143 -9.55 14.90 -20.23
CA ALA A 143 -10.21 14.23 -21.34
C ALA A 143 -11.60 14.77 -21.73
N LYS A 144 -12.05 15.93 -21.21
CA LYS A 144 -13.41 16.46 -21.47
C LYS A 144 -13.49 17.91 -21.89
N PRO A 145 -12.91 18.36 -23.03
CA PRO A 145 -13.63 19.40 -23.77
C PRO A 145 -13.71 19.23 -25.28
N ALA A 146 -13.14 18.20 -25.91
CA ALA A 146 -13.03 18.18 -27.38
C ALA A 146 -14.22 17.52 -28.11
N GLN A 147 -15.12 16.82 -27.42
CA GLN A 147 -16.23 16.11 -28.10
C GLN A 147 -17.50 16.93 -28.30
N GLY A 148 -17.61 18.14 -27.71
CA GLY A 148 -18.75 19.03 -27.90
C GLY A 148 -18.66 19.99 -29.09
N ALA A 149 -17.43 20.22 -29.62
CA ALA A 149 -17.20 21.23 -30.66
C ALA A 149 -17.30 20.71 -32.11
N LEU A 150 -17.49 19.40 -32.30
CA LEU A 150 -17.62 18.78 -33.64
C LEU A 150 -19.06 18.41 -34.01
N ARG A 151 -20.07 18.89 -33.27
CA ARG A 151 -21.49 18.66 -33.54
C ARG A 151 -22.30 19.97 -33.71
N SER A 152 -21.68 21.06 -34.12
CA SER A 152 -22.38 22.25 -34.59
C SER A 152 -22.14 22.48 -36.07
#